data_52e4cd2ee4fc1b1624cbc80f14f334ee
#
_entry.id   52e4cd2ee4fc1b1624cbc80f14f334ee
#
_cell.length_a   1.000
_cell.length_b   1.000
_cell.length_c   1.000
_cell.angle_alpha   90.00
_cell.angle_beta   90.00
_cell.angle_gamma   90.00
#
_symmetry.space_group_name_H-M   'P 1'
#
loop_
_entity.id
_entity.type
_entity.pdbx_description
1 polymer ?
#
loop_
_entity_poly.entity_id
_entity_poly.type
_entity_poly.pdbx_seq_one_letter_code
_entity_poly.pdbx_strand_id
1 'polypeptide(L)'
;MSIVSLIIIAVIALLIVIIIARNIKIVPQAHAFVIERLGAYYQTWGTGLHLKVPFIDRISKKVSLKEQDVDFPPQPVITRDNVTMQIDTVVYFEITDPKLYTYGVERPLSAIENLTATTLRNIIGDLELDSTLTSRDTINDKIRIILDEATDAWGIRVIRVELKNILPPREIQDAMEKQMKAECERRARILDAEGEKRSQILVAEGMKESAILKADAIKESKIREAEGEAQAILTVQKANADALRMLSEANPSEKVIELKSLEALAKVADGKATKLIIPSDMSKVASLAASVKEMVTEPKE
;
A
#
# COMPACT_ATOMS: atom_id res chain seq x y z
N MET A 1 -31.67 38.44 78.12
CA MET A 1 -30.37 37.93 77.66
C MET A 1 -29.39 39.10 77.59
N SER A 2 -28.28 39.00 78.29
CA SER A 2 -27.29 40.09 78.26
C SER A 2 -26.62 40.20 76.84
N ILE A 3 -26.26 41.38 76.41
CA ILE A 3 -25.58 41.57 75.12
C ILE A 3 -24.35 40.65 74.97
N VAL A 4 -23.67 40.35 76.08
CA VAL A 4 -22.53 39.41 76.14
C VAL A 4 -22.92 37.99 75.77
N SER A 5 -24.07 37.48 76.25
CA SER A 5 -24.55 36.12 75.89
C SER A 5 -24.91 35.99 74.38
N LEU A 6 -25.40 37.06 73.80
CA LEU A 6 -25.74 37.11 72.37
C LEU A 6 -24.50 37.09 71.51
N ILE A 7 -23.43 37.83 71.88
CA ILE A 7 -22.12 37.81 71.23
C ILE A 7 -21.47 36.43 71.32
N ILE A 8 -21.49 35.76 72.48
CA ILE A 8 -20.93 34.42 72.64
C ILE A 8 -21.63 33.40 71.76
N ILE A 9 -22.97 33.44 71.66
CA ILE A 9 -23.75 32.55 70.78
C ILE A 9 -23.40 32.83 69.31
N ALA A 10 -23.27 34.09 68.88
CA ALA A 10 -22.88 34.41 67.50
C ALA A 10 -21.47 33.90 67.15
N VAL A 11 -20.50 34.01 68.05
CA VAL A 11 -19.14 33.51 67.86
C VAL A 11 -19.14 31.99 67.75
N ILE A 12 -19.87 31.27 68.61
CA ILE A 12 -19.99 29.82 68.55
C ILE A 12 -20.66 29.38 67.25
N ALA A 13 -21.75 30.01 66.84
CA ALA A 13 -22.42 29.74 65.56
C ALA A 13 -21.48 29.93 64.35
N LEU A 14 -20.73 31.04 64.31
CA LEU A 14 -19.73 31.31 63.32
C LEU A 14 -18.63 30.23 63.28
N LEU A 15 -18.16 29.83 64.42
CA LEU A 15 -17.13 28.78 64.53
C LEU A 15 -17.66 27.43 64.02
N ILE A 16 -18.89 27.05 64.29
CA ILE A 16 -19.55 25.85 63.79
C ILE A 16 -19.66 25.93 62.26
N VAL A 17 -20.09 27.06 61.71
CA VAL A 17 -20.17 27.24 60.25
C VAL A 17 -18.80 27.11 59.58
N ILE A 18 -17.77 27.71 60.16
CA ILE A 18 -16.40 27.58 59.66
C ILE A 18 -15.93 26.10 59.69
N ILE A 19 -16.21 25.36 60.75
CA ILE A 19 -15.86 23.96 60.90
C ILE A 19 -16.58 23.15 59.83
N ILE A 20 -17.85 23.33 59.62
CA ILE A 20 -18.63 22.63 58.56
C ILE A 20 -18.07 22.94 57.17
N ALA A 21 -17.89 24.23 56.87
CA ALA A 21 -17.37 24.64 55.55
C ALA A 21 -15.98 24.06 55.24
N ARG A 22 -15.08 23.93 56.22
CA ARG A 22 -13.75 23.32 56.05
C ARG A 22 -13.78 21.83 55.85
N ASN A 23 -14.84 21.15 56.28
CA ASN A 23 -14.97 19.68 56.22
C ASN A 23 -15.78 19.21 55.00
N ILE A 24 -16.32 20.11 54.20
CA ILE A 24 -16.89 19.81 52.88
C ILE A 24 -15.73 19.50 51.94
N LYS A 25 -15.74 18.31 51.33
CA LYS A 25 -14.77 17.88 50.32
C LYS A 25 -15.49 17.46 49.04
N ILE A 26 -14.99 17.97 47.93
CA ILE A 26 -15.47 17.60 46.59
C ILE A 26 -14.47 16.63 46.03
N VAL A 27 -14.95 15.45 45.63
CA VAL A 27 -14.16 14.42 44.94
C VAL A 27 -14.37 14.65 43.43
N PRO A 28 -13.30 14.97 42.68
CA PRO A 28 -13.41 15.16 41.23
C PRO A 28 -13.70 13.85 40.53
N GLN A 29 -14.16 13.94 39.26
CA GLN A 29 -14.46 12.78 38.42
C GLN A 29 -13.18 11.93 38.22
N ALA A 30 -13.37 10.61 38.16
CA ALA A 30 -12.30 9.62 38.04
C ALA A 30 -11.28 9.65 39.20
N HIS A 31 -11.72 10.06 40.40
CA HIS A 31 -10.95 9.95 41.63
C HIS A 31 -11.79 9.28 42.70
N ALA A 32 -11.11 8.64 43.65
CA ALA A 32 -11.71 8.10 44.83
C ALA A 32 -10.86 8.47 46.08
N PHE A 33 -11.52 8.80 47.19
CA PHE A 33 -10.83 9.10 48.44
C PHE A 33 -11.13 7.98 49.46
N VAL A 34 -10.08 7.36 49.98
CA VAL A 34 -10.18 6.35 51.02
C VAL A 34 -10.20 7.04 52.38
N ILE A 35 -11.26 6.79 53.15
CA ILE A 35 -11.51 7.44 54.45
C ILE A 35 -11.26 6.44 55.56
N GLU A 36 -10.44 6.87 56.48
CA GLU A 36 -10.20 6.21 57.79
C GLU A 36 -10.97 6.92 58.89
N ARG A 37 -11.58 6.13 59.73
CA ARG A 37 -12.21 6.61 60.99
C ARG A 37 -11.51 5.99 62.19
N LEU A 38 -10.87 6.83 63.01
CA LEU A 38 -10.10 6.37 64.18
C LEU A 38 -9.07 5.26 63.85
N GLY A 39 -8.44 5.33 62.67
CA GLY A 39 -7.43 4.36 62.21
C GLY A 39 -7.97 3.11 61.50
N ALA A 40 -9.29 2.93 61.41
CA ALA A 40 -9.87 1.83 60.68
C ALA A 40 -10.48 2.34 59.34
N TYR A 41 -10.44 1.49 58.30
CA TYR A 41 -11.16 1.77 57.06
C TYR A 41 -12.65 1.99 57.32
N TYR A 42 -13.19 3.09 56.87
CA TYR A 42 -14.62 3.39 57.03
C TYR A 42 -15.38 3.25 55.72
N GLN A 43 -15.01 4.01 54.71
CA GLN A 43 -15.61 3.96 53.38
C GLN A 43 -14.73 4.60 52.33
N THR A 44 -15.02 4.31 51.07
CA THR A 44 -14.43 4.96 49.91
C THR A 44 -15.40 5.97 49.33
N TRP A 45 -15.01 7.24 49.18
CA TRP A 45 -15.80 8.27 48.57
C TRP A 45 -15.58 8.28 47.05
N GLY A 46 -16.66 8.08 46.31
CA GLY A 46 -16.69 8.31 44.85
C GLY A 46 -16.86 9.79 44.52
N THR A 47 -17.06 10.06 43.25
CA THR A 47 -17.27 11.43 42.72
C THR A 47 -18.44 12.13 43.37
N GLY A 48 -18.28 13.38 43.75
CA GLY A 48 -19.34 14.21 44.30
C GLY A 48 -18.94 14.95 45.56
N LEU A 49 -19.94 15.49 46.26
CA LEU A 49 -19.78 16.25 47.49
C LEU A 49 -19.91 15.32 48.70
N HIS A 50 -18.91 15.34 49.59
CA HIS A 50 -18.88 14.56 50.77
C HIS A 50 -18.55 15.44 52.02
N LEU A 51 -19.13 15.05 53.12
CA LEU A 51 -18.88 15.70 54.42
C LEU A 51 -18.00 14.84 55.29
N LYS A 52 -16.87 15.39 55.66
CA LYS A 52 -15.90 14.79 56.60
C LYS A 52 -16.27 15.11 58.05
N VAL A 53 -16.34 14.14 58.93
CA VAL A 53 -16.50 14.40 60.35
C VAL A 53 -15.17 14.93 60.91
N PRO A 54 -15.16 16.18 61.43
CA PRO A 54 -13.95 16.77 61.99
C PRO A 54 -13.40 15.92 63.12
N PHE A 55 -12.05 15.85 63.25
CA PHE A 55 -11.28 15.10 64.25
C PHE A 55 -11.36 13.55 64.18
N ILE A 56 -12.46 13.00 63.66
CA ILE A 56 -12.69 11.53 63.62
C ILE A 56 -12.28 10.95 62.28
N ASP A 57 -12.66 11.61 61.16
CA ASP A 57 -12.40 11.11 59.81
C ASP A 57 -11.09 11.69 59.25
N ARG A 58 -10.30 10.82 58.64
CA ARG A 58 -9.07 11.20 57.94
C ARG A 58 -9.10 10.67 56.50
N ILE A 59 -8.65 11.45 55.55
CA ILE A 59 -8.39 10.97 54.21
C ILE A 59 -7.04 10.26 54.19
N SER A 60 -7.05 8.94 54.06
CA SER A 60 -5.84 8.10 54.03
C SER A 60 -5.11 8.25 52.72
N LYS A 61 -5.82 8.07 51.60
CA LYS A 61 -5.24 8.15 50.24
C LYS A 61 -6.24 8.74 49.26
N LYS A 62 -5.74 9.54 48.34
CA LYS A 62 -6.46 10.01 47.18
C LYS A 62 -5.99 9.20 45.99
N VAL A 63 -6.89 8.48 45.35
CA VAL A 63 -6.60 7.52 44.28
C VAL A 63 -7.17 8.02 42.98
N SER A 64 -6.39 8.05 41.91
CA SER A 64 -6.87 8.27 40.54
C SER A 64 -7.33 6.94 39.97
N LEU A 65 -8.54 6.93 39.42
CA LEU A 65 -9.13 5.76 38.73
C LEU A 65 -8.87 5.80 37.22
N LYS A 66 -8.11 6.79 36.76
CA LYS A 66 -7.71 6.87 35.36
C LYS A 66 -6.60 5.84 35.09
N GLU A 67 -6.51 5.43 33.85
CA GLU A 67 -5.36 4.69 33.35
C GLU A 67 -4.06 5.48 33.64
N GLN A 68 -3.07 4.80 34.16
CA GLN A 68 -1.75 5.32 34.51
C GLN A 68 -0.71 4.43 33.86
N ASP A 69 0.40 5.04 33.47
CA ASP A 69 1.57 4.33 32.98
C ASP A 69 2.72 4.46 33.97
N VAL A 70 3.52 3.40 34.05
CA VAL A 70 4.77 3.40 34.82
C VAL A 70 5.87 2.83 33.95
N ASP A 71 6.92 3.61 33.79
CA ASP A 71 8.13 3.23 33.07
C ASP A 71 9.13 2.64 34.08
N PHE A 72 9.49 1.38 33.91
CA PHE A 72 10.45 0.70 34.77
C PHE A 72 11.85 0.74 34.13
N PRO A 73 12.89 0.90 34.97
CA PRO A 73 14.26 0.96 34.48
C PRO A 73 14.66 -0.36 33.79
N PRO A 74 15.70 -0.32 32.94
CA PRO A 74 16.20 -1.50 32.23
C PRO A 74 16.56 -2.64 33.20
N GLN A 75 15.97 -3.80 32.96
CA GLN A 75 16.20 -5.01 33.75
C GLN A 75 17.17 -5.95 33.02
N PRO A 76 18.25 -6.43 33.68
CA PRO A 76 19.13 -7.41 33.07
C PRO A 76 18.44 -8.78 33.05
N VAL A 77 18.37 -9.39 31.87
CA VAL A 77 17.81 -10.73 31.64
C VAL A 77 18.78 -11.57 30.82
N ILE A 78 18.69 -12.90 30.96
CA ILE A 78 19.52 -13.84 30.21
C ILE A 78 18.59 -14.75 29.41
N THR A 79 18.84 -14.86 28.12
CA THR A 79 18.09 -15.72 27.21
C THR A 79 18.53 -17.19 27.34
N ARG A 80 17.78 -18.11 26.73
CA ARG A 80 18.07 -19.54 26.69
C ARG A 80 19.45 -19.85 26.06
N ASP A 81 19.85 -19.06 25.07
CA ASP A 81 21.16 -19.13 24.39
C ASP A 81 22.28 -18.37 25.13
N ASN A 82 22.03 -18.03 26.41
CA ASN A 82 23.00 -17.43 27.33
C ASN A 82 23.48 -16.02 26.93
N VAL A 83 22.64 -15.25 26.25
CA VAL A 83 22.92 -13.85 25.95
C VAL A 83 22.31 -12.96 27.04
N THR A 84 23.13 -12.13 27.67
CA THR A 84 22.65 -11.13 28.65
C THR A 84 22.20 -9.89 27.89
N MET A 85 20.96 -9.44 28.15
CA MET A 85 20.41 -8.22 27.55
C MET A 85 19.74 -7.35 28.60
N GLN A 86 19.49 -6.09 28.23
CA GLN A 86 18.72 -5.17 29.05
C GLN A 86 17.39 -4.86 28.36
N ILE A 87 16.31 -4.96 29.13
CA ILE A 87 14.95 -4.75 28.61
C ILE A 87 14.23 -3.74 29.49
N ASP A 88 13.73 -2.67 28.88
CA ASP A 88 12.88 -1.67 29.51
C ASP A 88 11.42 -2.07 29.32
N THR A 89 10.60 -1.83 30.34
CA THR A 89 9.18 -2.20 30.31
C THR A 89 8.31 -1.06 30.78
N VAL A 90 7.23 -0.80 30.06
CA VAL A 90 6.17 0.14 30.47
C VAL A 90 4.92 -0.66 30.78
N VAL A 91 4.32 -0.42 31.93
CA VAL A 91 3.09 -1.07 32.37
C VAL A 91 1.97 -0.03 32.44
N TYR A 92 0.89 -0.30 31.74
CA TYR A 92 -0.34 0.49 31.77
C TYR A 92 -1.35 -0.21 32.66
N PHE A 93 -1.84 0.51 33.66
CA PHE A 93 -2.76 -0.05 34.65
C PHE A 93 -3.80 0.97 35.11
N GLU A 94 -4.90 0.48 35.65
CA GLU A 94 -5.92 1.27 36.32
C GLU A 94 -6.20 0.72 37.70
N ILE A 95 -6.69 1.56 38.61
CA ILE A 95 -7.04 1.14 39.96
C ILE A 95 -8.54 0.85 39.97
N THR A 96 -8.91 -0.42 40.17
CA THR A 96 -10.30 -0.90 40.22
C THR A 96 -10.89 -0.80 41.62
N ASP A 97 -10.09 -1.14 42.67
CA ASP A 97 -10.52 -1.02 44.04
C ASP A 97 -9.55 -0.15 44.85
N PRO A 98 -9.91 1.10 45.18
CA PRO A 98 -9.10 2.01 45.97
C PRO A 98 -8.79 1.51 47.38
N LYS A 99 -9.66 0.68 47.97
CA LYS A 99 -9.45 0.09 49.31
C LYS A 99 -8.30 -0.92 49.25
N LEU A 100 -8.37 -1.89 48.33
CA LEU A 100 -7.31 -2.90 48.15
C LEU A 100 -5.99 -2.24 47.74
N TYR A 101 -6.03 -1.23 46.88
CA TYR A 101 -4.85 -0.46 46.49
C TYR A 101 -4.18 0.27 47.69
N THR A 102 -4.96 0.66 48.68
CA THR A 102 -4.44 1.42 49.85
C THR A 102 -3.92 0.50 50.91
N TYR A 103 -4.56 -0.66 51.15
CA TYR A 103 -4.27 -1.54 52.29
C TYR A 103 -3.78 -2.94 51.87
N GLY A 104 -3.91 -3.35 50.64
CA GLY A 104 -3.51 -4.68 50.16
C GLY A 104 -2.01 -4.85 50.03
N VAL A 105 -1.30 -3.79 49.71
CA VAL A 105 0.16 -3.80 49.57
C VAL A 105 0.77 -2.46 49.99
N GLU A 106 1.92 -2.48 50.64
CA GLU A 106 2.55 -1.27 51.16
C GLU A 106 3.04 -0.33 50.09
N ARG A 107 3.67 -0.89 49.01
CA ARG A 107 4.25 -0.15 47.88
C ARG A 107 3.81 -0.79 46.57
N PRO A 108 2.61 -0.46 46.09
CA PRO A 108 2.04 -1.09 44.87
C PRO A 108 2.96 -1.02 43.66
N LEU A 109 3.53 0.14 43.37
CA LEU A 109 4.38 0.35 42.19
C LEU A 109 5.66 -0.47 42.27
N SER A 110 6.35 -0.48 43.43
CA SER A 110 7.55 -1.31 43.60
C SER A 110 7.24 -2.80 43.57
N ALA A 111 6.05 -3.20 44.03
CA ALA A 111 5.61 -4.59 43.95
C ALA A 111 5.37 -5.00 42.46
N ILE A 112 4.73 -4.15 41.66
CA ILE A 112 4.55 -4.37 40.20
C ILE A 112 5.92 -4.42 39.52
N GLU A 113 6.85 -3.52 39.84
CA GLU A 113 8.21 -3.49 39.30
C GLU A 113 8.93 -4.82 39.50
N ASN A 114 8.98 -5.28 40.74
CA ASN A 114 9.64 -6.54 41.11
C ASN A 114 8.98 -7.75 40.46
N LEU A 115 7.64 -7.76 40.38
CA LEU A 115 6.89 -8.82 39.73
C LEU A 115 7.15 -8.82 38.24
N THR A 116 7.14 -7.63 37.58
CA THR A 116 7.48 -7.47 36.19
C THR A 116 8.89 -7.97 35.89
N ALA A 117 9.87 -7.58 36.69
CA ALA A 117 11.26 -7.99 36.52
C ALA A 117 11.45 -9.51 36.64
N THR A 118 10.79 -10.15 37.62
CA THR A 118 10.86 -11.61 37.80
C THR A 118 10.13 -12.37 36.72
N THR A 119 8.95 -11.92 36.30
CA THR A 119 8.16 -12.50 35.21
C THR A 119 8.89 -12.37 33.87
N LEU A 120 9.44 -11.18 33.59
CA LEU A 120 10.24 -10.93 32.40
C LEU A 120 11.44 -11.88 32.33
N ARG A 121 12.17 -12.04 33.44
CA ARG A 121 13.33 -12.95 33.52
C ARG A 121 12.94 -14.40 33.24
N ASN A 122 11.81 -14.85 33.74
CA ASN A 122 11.34 -16.21 33.51
C ASN A 122 10.94 -16.41 32.02
N ILE A 123 10.15 -15.49 31.46
CA ILE A 123 9.68 -15.62 30.08
C ILE A 123 10.85 -15.54 29.09
N ILE A 124 11.78 -14.61 29.29
CA ILE A 124 12.94 -14.43 28.40
C ILE A 124 13.94 -15.59 28.57
N GLY A 125 14.08 -16.14 29.77
CA GLY A 125 14.94 -17.30 30.02
C GLY A 125 14.56 -18.55 29.24
N ASP A 126 13.30 -18.68 28.83
CA ASP A 126 12.80 -19.76 28.00
C ASP A 126 12.94 -19.50 26.49
N LEU A 127 13.29 -18.28 26.08
CA LEU A 127 13.35 -17.84 24.69
C LEU A 127 14.81 -17.65 24.23
N GLU A 128 15.03 -17.90 22.92
CA GLU A 128 16.26 -17.51 22.24
C GLU A 128 16.26 -16.02 21.91
N LEU A 129 17.44 -15.45 21.69
CA LEU A 129 17.62 -14.03 21.36
C LEU A 129 16.74 -13.58 20.17
N ASP A 130 16.78 -14.33 19.07
CA ASP A 130 16.03 -14.02 17.86
C ASP A 130 14.52 -14.05 18.12
N SER A 131 14.04 -15.04 18.86
CA SER A 131 12.64 -15.14 19.27
C SER A 131 12.23 -13.99 20.20
N THR A 132 13.11 -13.54 21.08
CA THR A 132 12.87 -12.40 21.97
C THR A 132 12.70 -11.10 21.19
N LEU A 133 13.47 -10.90 20.12
CA LEU A 133 13.39 -9.71 19.28
C LEU A 133 12.16 -9.69 18.37
N THR A 134 11.72 -10.87 17.91
CA THR A 134 10.64 -10.99 16.91
C THR A 134 9.25 -11.23 17.51
N SER A 135 9.16 -11.78 18.75
CA SER A 135 7.89 -12.19 19.36
C SER A 135 7.43 -11.26 20.48
N ARG A 136 7.67 -9.96 20.36
CA ARG A 136 7.33 -8.96 21.40
C ARG A 136 5.88 -9.03 21.86
N ASP A 137 4.94 -9.14 20.93
CA ASP A 137 3.50 -9.17 21.23
C ASP A 137 3.14 -10.36 22.11
N THR A 138 3.70 -11.55 21.82
CA THR A 138 3.50 -12.75 22.62
C THR A 138 4.08 -12.61 24.03
N ILE A 139 5.23 -11.96 24.16
CA ILE A 139 5.88 -11.70 25.45
C ILE A 139 5.04 -10.70 26.27
N ASN A 140 4.61 -9.60 25.65
CA ASN A 140 3.76 -8.58 26.26
C ASN A 140 2.47 -9.20 26.81
N ASP A 141 1.78 -10.03 26.03
CA ASP A 141 0.56 -10.72 26.46
C ASP A 141 0.80 -11.69 27.62
N LYS A 142 1.87 -12.47 27.58
CA LYS A 142 2.21 -13.38 28.67
C LYS A 142 2.50 -12.63 29.97
N ILE A 143 3.27 -11.55 29.90
CA ILE A 143 3.58 -10.71 31.07
C ILE A 143 2.29 -10.09 31.61
N ARG A 144 1.45 -9.53 30.74
CA ARG A 144 0.18 -8.91 31.10
C ARG A 144 -0.72 -9.89 31.88
N ILE A 145 -0.90 -11.10 31.39
CA ILE A 145 -1.75 -12.12 32.05
C ILE A 145 -1.25 -12.43 33.47
N ILE A 146 0.05 -12.67 33.62
CA ILE A 146 0.64 -13.01 34.94
C ILE A 146 0.56 -11.81 35.87
N LEU A 147 0.83 -10.62 35.39
CA LEU A 147 0.76 -9.41 36.20
C LEU A 147 -0.68 -9.11 36.62
N ASP A 148 -1.65 -9.19 35.71
CA ASP A 148 -3.06 -8.91 35.98
C ASP A 148 -3.61 -9.86 37.07
N GLU A 149 -3.34 -11.15 36.94
CA GLU A 149 -3.72 -12.16 37.94
C GLU A 149 -3.14 -11.87 39.34
N ALA A 150 -1.87 -11.48 39.40
CA ALA A 150 -1.20 -11.19 40.66
C ALA A 150 -1.64 -9.85 41.27
N THR A 151 -1.93 -8.83 40.45
CA THR A 151 -2.26 -7.49 40.95
C THR A 151 -3.75 -7.30 41.26
N ASP A 152 -4.62 -8.21 40.81
CA ASP A 152 -6.05 -8.20 41.15
C ASP A 152 -6.28 -8.20 42.68
N ALA A 153 -5.48 -8.97 43.43
CA ALA A 153 -5.49 -8.97 44.91
C ALA A 153 -5.18 -7.58 45.55
N TRP A 154 -4.56 -6.68 44.79
CA TRP A 154 -4.22 -5.32 45.23
C TRP A 154 -5.19 -4.27 44.66
N GLY A 155 -6.25 -4.71 43.98
CA GLY A 155 -7.23 -3.82 43.32
C GLY A 155 -6.64 -3.02 42.16
N ILE A 156 -5.68 -3.59 41.47
CA ILE A 156 -5.03 -3.02 40.31
C ILE A 156 -5.31 -3.95 39.10
N ARG A 157 -5.77 -3.41 38.00
CA ARG A 157 -5.92 -4.11 36.74
C ARG A 157 -4.82 -3.68 35.78
N VAL A 158 -4.06 -4.62 35.26
CA VAL A 158 -3.06 -4.39 34.23
C VAL A 158 -3.74 -4.46 32.86
N ILE A 159 -3.80 -3.33 32.16
CA ILE A 159 -4.44 -3.21 30.85
C ILE A 159 -3.50 -3.71 29.76
N ARG A 160 -2.25 -3.25 29.80
CA ARG A 160 -1.25 -3.51 28.77
C ARG A 160 0.16 -3.45 29.36
N VAL A 161 1.03 -4.26 28.80
CA VAL A 161 2.48 -4.23 29.07
C VAL A 161 3.20 -4.09 27.74
N GLU A 162 4.20 -3.23 27.69
CA GLU A 162 4.99 -2.98 26.48
C GLU A 162 6.48 -3.09 26.77
N LEU A 163 7.17 -3.88 25.97
CA LEU A 163 8.63 -3.89 25.94
C LEU A 163 9.12 -2.70 25.09
N LYS A 164 9.75 -1.73 25.76
CA LYS A 164 10.20 -0.48 25.12
C LYS A 164 11.48 -0.70 24.31
N ASN A 165 12.55 -1.07 24.96
CA ASN A 165 13.83 -1.35 24.33
C ASN A 165 14.31 -2.74 24.72
N ILE A 166 14.87 -3.45 23.75
CA ILE A 166 15.58 -4.73 23.97
C ILE A 166 17.00 -4.51 23.49
N LEU A 167 17.93 -4.40 24.43
CA LEU A 167 19.31 -4.03 24.14
C LEU A 167 20.26 -5.21 24.43
N PRO A 168 20.62 -6.00 23.42
CA PRO A 168 21.69 -7.01 23.56
C PRO A 168 23.06 -6.34 23.69
N PRO A 169 24.12 -7.07 24.09
CA PRO A 169 25.49 -6.56 24.11
C PRO A 169 25.93 -6.04 22.74
N ARG A 170 26.78 -5.01 22.72
CA ARG A 170 27.27 -4.38 21.48
C ARG A 170 27.90 -5.36 20.51
N GLU A 171 28.65 -6.31 21.00
CA GLU A 171 29.30 -7.33 20.15
C GLU A 171 28.27 -8.17 19.38
N ILE A 172 27.16 -8.49 20.01
CA ILE A 172 26.05 -9.23 19.40
C ILE A 172 25.30 -8.33 18.40
N GLN A 173 25.07 -7.05 18.76
CA GLN A 173 24.45 -6.09 17.82
C GLN A 173 25.27 -5.94 16.54
N ASP A 174 26.59 -5.75 16.68
CA ASP A 174 27.49 -5.62 15.52
C ASP A 174 27.53 -6.87 14.65
N ALA A 175 27.47 -8.06 15.29
CA ALA A 175 27.41 -9.33 14.57
C ALA A 175 26.09 -9.50 13.81
N MET A 176 24.97 -9.19 14.44
CA MET A 176 23.63 -9.24 13.83
C MET A 176 23.52 -8.22 12.69
N GLU A 177 24.02 -7.00 12.85
CA GLU A 177 24.04 -5.98 11.80
C GLU A 177 24.80 -6.47 10.57
N LYS A 178 25.99 -7.05 10.75
CA LYS A 178 26.78 -7.63 9.65
C LYS A 178 26.03 -8.77 8.97
N GLN A 179 25.43 -9.66 9.73
CA GLN A 179 24.66 -10.78 9.20
C GLN A 179 23.45 -10.28 8.40
N MET A 180 22.66 -9.35 8.96
CA MET A 180 21.51 -8.76 8.29
C MET A 180 21.89 -8.03 7.01
N LYS A 181 23.01 -7.27 7.03
CA LYS A 181 23.52 -6.60 5.84
C LYS A 181 23.89 -7.61 4.75
N ALA A 182 24.62 -8.66 5.10
CA ALA A 182 24.98 -9.72 4.15
C ALA A 182 23.75 -10.44 3.56
N GLU A 183 22.76 -10.71 4.39
CA GLU A 183 21.49 -11.32 3.94
C GLU A 183 20.69 -10.39 3.03
N CYS A 184 20.60 -9.10 3.37
CA CYS A 184 19.95 -8.10 2.52
C CYS A 184 20.66 -7.96 1.17
N GLU A 185 22.00 -7.92 1.17
CA GLU A 185 22.80 -7.88 -0.07
C GLU A 185 22.62 -9.15 -0.92
N ARG A 186 22.54 -10.32 -0.27
CA ARG A 186 22.27 -11.58 -0.96
C ARG A 186 20.89 -11.57 -1.63
N ARG A 187 19.86 -11.15 -0.89
CA ARG A 187 18.47 -11.04 -1.41
C ARG A 187 18.38 -10.02 -2.54
N ALA A 188 19.03 -8.87 -2.39
CA ALA A 188 19.06 -7.85 -3.44
C ALA A 188 19.64 -8.40 -4.75
N ARG A 189 20.80 -9.09 -4.70
CA ARG A 189 21.43 -9.70 -5.89
C ARG A 189 20.55 -10.76 -6.55
N ILE A 190 19.79 -11.55 -5.76
CA ILE A 190 18.88 -12.54 -6.30
C ILE A 190 17.73 -11.86 -7.03
N LEU A 191 17.09 -10.85 -6.38
CA LEU A 191 15.98 -10.11 -6.96
C LEU A 191 16.39 -9.33 -8.23
N ASP A 192 17.59 -8.76 -8.25
CA ASP A 192 18.15 -8.07 -9.42
C ASP A 192 18.34 -9.05 -10.58
N ALA A 193 18.93 -10.23 -10.31
CA ALA A 193 19.15 -11.25 -11.33
C ALA A 193 17.83 -11.83 -11.86
N GLU A 194 16.85 -12.06 -10.99
CA GLU A 194 15.50 -12.50 -11.38
C GLU A 194 14.78 -11.43 -12.20
N GLY A 195 14.91 -10.16 -11.79
CA GLY A 195 14.36 -9.01 -12.52
C GLY A 195 14.96 -8.88 -13.91
N GLU A 196 16.28 -8.99 -14.03
CA GLU A 196 16.98 -8.94 -15.31
C GLU A 196 16.56 -10.10 -16.23
N LYS A 197 16.56 -11.32 -15.70
CA LYS A 197 16.07 -12.51 -16.44
C LYS A 197 14.65 -12.31 -16.96
N ARG A 198 13.75 -11.83 -16.08
CA ARG A 198 12.35 -11.63 -16.47
C ARG A 198 12.19 -10.50 -17.50
N SER A 199 12.99 -9.46 -17.38
CA SER A 199 13.05 -8.36 -18.35
C SER A 199 13.50 -8.87 -19.73
N GLN A 200 14.58 -9.66 -19.80
CA GLN A 200 15.09 -10.24 -21.04
C GLN A 200 14.07 -11.16 -21.71
N ILE A 201 13.37 -11.98 -20.93
CA ILE A 201 12.30 -12.86 -21.45
C ILE A 201 11.18 -12.02 -22.06
N LEU A 202 10.67 -11.02 -21.33
CA LEU A 202 9.59 -10.16 -21.82
C LEU A 202 9.99 -9.37 -23.07
N VAL A 203 11.22 -8.88 -23.15
CA VAL A 203 11.75 -8.20 -24.35
C VAL A 203 11.81 -9.18 -25.53
N ALA A 204 12.30 -10.40 -25.32
CA ALA A 204 12.38 -11.42 -26.37
C ALA A 204 10.99 -11.86 -26.87
N GLU A 205 10.04 -12.02 -25.95
CA GLU A 205 8.64 -12.33 -26.28
C GLU A 205 8.01 -11.16 -27.08
N GLY A 206 8.19 -9.93 -26.64
CA GLY A 206 7.71 -8.74 -27.35
C GLY A 206 8.32 -8.60 -28.75
N MET A 207 9.61 -8.88 -28.91
CA MET A 207 10.26 -8.89 -30.23
C MET A 207 9.69 -9.98 -31.14
N LYS A 208 9.48 -11.19 -30.61
CA LYS A 208 8.85 -12.30 -31.34
C LYS A 208 7.45 -11.95 -31.80
N GLU A 209 6.62 -11.44 -30.90
CA GLU A 209 5.25 -11.06 -31.20
C GLU A 209 5.19 -9.91 -32.25
N SER A 210 6.06 -8.89 -32.08
CA SER A 210 6.20 -7.82 -33.07
C SER A 210 6.62 -8.35 -34.46
N ALA A 211 7.55 -9.32 -34.50
CA ALA A 211 7.97 -9.90 -35.78
C ALA A 211 6.84 -10.70 -36.42
N ILE A 212 6.06 -11.45 -35.70
CA ILE A 212 4.90 -12.20 -36.19
C ILE A 212 3.85 -11.23 -36.73
N LEU A 213 3.48 -10.21 -35.96
CA LEU A 213 2.50 -9.19 -36.37
C LEU A 213 2.93 -8.45 -37.66
N LYS A 214 4.23 -8.11 -37.77
CA LYS A 214 4.78 -7.50 -38.99
C LYS A 214 4.69 -8.44 -40.20
N ALA A 215 5.02 -9.73 -40.01
CA ALA A 215 4.92 -10.71 -41.11
C ALA A 215 3.47 -10.95 -41.54
N ASP A 216 2.55 -11.01 -40.60
CA ASP A 216 1.11 -11.14 -40.90
C ASP A 216 0.56 -9.89 -41.63
N ALA A 217 0.96 -8.68 -41.16
CA ALA A 217 0.57 -7.44 -41.83
C ALA A 217 1.09 -7.36 -43.29
N ILE A 218 2.34 -7.78 -43.51
CA ILE A 218 2.93 -7.83 -44.85
C ILE A 218 2.18 -8.87 -45.73
N LYS A 219 1.87 -10.04 -45.20
CA LYS A 219 1.10 -11.06 -45.89
C LYS A 219 -0.28 -10.54 -46.27
N GLU A 220 -1.01 -9.96 -45.34
CA GLU A 220 -2.33 -9.44 -45.55
C GLU A 220 -2.33 -8.26 -46.59
N SER A 221 -1.33 -7.38 -46.48
CA SER A 221 -1.14 -6.31 -47.46
C SER A 221 -0.95 -6.85 -48.88
N LYS A 222 -0.06 -7.87 -49.05
CA LYS A 222 0.16 -8.49 -50.36
C LYS A 222 -1.07 -9.20 -50.90
N ILE A 223 -1.84 -9.86 -50.07
CA ILE A 223 -3.08 -10.52 -50.46
C ILE A 223 -4.08 -9.46 -50.95
N ARG A 224 -4.29 -8.38 -50.20
CA ARG A 224 -5.21 -7.31 -50.56
C ARG A 224 -4.78 -6.57 -51.85
N GLU A 225 -3.47 -6.38 -52.04
CA GLU A 225 -2.90 -5.80 -53.25
C GLU A 225 -3.18 -6.69 -54.48
N ALA A 226 -2.89 -8.00 -54.34
CA ALA A 226 -3.16 -8.97 -55.40
C ALA A 226 -4.66 -9.11 -55.73
N GLU A 227 -5.52 -9.12 -54.71
CA GLU A 227 -6.98 -9.11 -54.90
C GLU A 227 -7.46 -7.83 -55.60
N GLY A 228 -6.91 -6.68 -55.18
CA GLY A 228 -7.20 -5.39 -55.85
C GLY A 228 -6.77 -5.37 -57.31
N GLU A 229 -5.55 -5.86 -57.62
CA GLU A 229 -5.08 -5.97 -59.02
C GLU A 229 -5.94 -6.95 -59.82
N ALA A 230 -6.26 -8.12 -59.25
CA ALA A 230 -7.13 -9.09 -59.94
C ALA A 230 -8.52 -8.49 -60.23
N GLN A 231 -9.11 -7.79 -59.28
CA GLN A 231 -10.40 -7.13 -59.43
C GLN A 231 -10.35 -5.98 -60.49
N ALA A 232 -9.25 -5.22 -60.49
CA ALA A 232 -9.02 -4.18 -61.47
C ALA A 232 -8.93 -4.75 -62.91
N ILE A 233 -8.13 -5.83 -63.06
CA ILE A 233 -8.00 -6.51 -64.37
C ILE A 233 -9.35 -7.07 -64.83
N LEU A 234 -10.10 -7.75 -63.94
CA LEU A 234 -11.42 -8.26 -64.26
C LEU A 234 -12.39 -7.16 -64.68
N THR A 235 -12.37 -6.03 -63.99
CA THR A 235 -13.23 -4.88 -64.32
C THR A 235 -12.88 -4.28 -65.67
N VAL A 236 -11.57 -4.12 -65.96
CA VAL A 236 -11.11 -3.63 -67.30
C VAL A 236 -11.47 -4.60 -68.41
N GLN A 237 -11.27 -5.92 -68.14
CA GLN A 237 -11.60 -6.94 -69.19
C GLN A 237 -13.11 -7.04 -69.44
N LYS A 238 -13.95 -6.91 -68.42
CA LYS A 238 -15.39 -6.83 -68.56
C LYS A 238 -15.81 -5.59 -69.41
N ALA A 239 -15.25 -4.43 -69.02
CA ALA A 239 -15.53 -3.20 -69.79
C ALA A 239 -15.10 -3.32 -71.25
N ASN A 240 -13.94 -3.93 -71.55
CA ASN A 240 -13.49 -4.20 -72.87
C ASN A 240 -14.41 -5.19 -73.66
N ALA A 241 -14.82 -6.27 -72.98
CA ALA A 241 -15.75 -7.25 -73.56
C ALA A 241 -17.13 -6.62 -73.87
N ASP A 242 -17.65 -5.82 -72.91
CA ASP A 242 -18.91 -5.09 -73.15
C ASP A 242 -18.79 -4.05 -74.31
N ALA A 243 -17.67 -3.34 -74.38
CA ALA A 243 -17.39 -2.42 -75.50
C ALA A 243 -17.32 -3.14 -76.88
N LEU A 244 -16.66 -4.30 -76.92
CA LEU A 244 -16.58 -5.15 -78.07
C LEU A 244 -17.98 -5.70 -78.48
N ARG A 245 -18.79 -6.08 -77.50
CA ARG A 245 -20.16 -6.56 -77.69
C ARG A 245 -21.05 -5.44 -78.28
N MET A 246 -20.97 -4.27 -77.66
CA MET A 246 -21.69 -3.07 -78.20
C MET A 246 -21.26 -2.69 -79.65
N LEU A 247 -19.97 -2.78 -79.95
CA LEU A 247 -19.43 -2.58 -81.26
C LEU A 247 -19.97 -3.62 -82.29
N SER A 248 -20.03 -4.88 -81.87
CA SER A 248 -20.56 -5.96 -82.70
C SER A 248 -22.07 -5.83 -82.94
N GLU A 249 -22.85 -5.47 -81.92
CA GLU A 249 -24.29 -5.24 -82.02
C GLU A 249 -24.65 -3.99 -82.89
N ALA A 250 -23.81 -2.97 -82.80
CA ALA A 250 -23.99 -1.73 -83.58
C ALA A 250 -23.73 -1.87 -85.08
N ASN A 251 -23.22 -3.03 -85.56
CA ASN A 251 -22.94 -3.34 -86.99
C ASN A 251 -22.28 -2.18 -87.77
N PRO A 252 -21.07 -1.74 -87.35
CA PRO A 252 -20.44 -0.53 -87.83
C PRO A 252 -20.09 -0.64 -89.27
N SER A 253 -20.28 0.46 -90.03
CA SER A 253 -19.89 0.53 -91.42
C SER A 253 -18.36 0.33 -91.61
N GLU A 254 -17.96 -0.18 -92.79
CA GLU A 254 -16.56 -0.48 -93.11
C GLU A 254 -15.60 0.71 -92.80
N LYS A 255 -16.07 1.95 -93.05
CA LYS A 255 -15.33 3.19 -92.75
C LYS A 255 -15.07 3.45 -91.26
N VAL A 256 -15.94 2.96 -90.35
CA VAL A 256 -15.75 3.08 -88.88
C VAL A 256 -14.74 2.06 -88.41
N ILE A 257 -14.70 0.90 -89.06
CA ILE A 257 -13.70 -0.16 -88.74
C ILE A 257 -12.30 0.32 -89.15
N GLU A 258 -12.18 0.95 -90.31
CA GLU A 258 -10.93 1.57 -90.78
C GLU A 258 -10.44 2.67 -89.81
N LEU A 259 -11.34 3.56 -89.40
CA LEU A 259 -10.97 4.60 -88.41
C LEU A 259 -10.47 4.01 -87.09
N LYS A 260 -11.11 2.95 -86.56
CA LYS A 260 -10.71 2.27 -85.32
C LYS A 260 -9.38 1.52 -85.50
N SER A 261 -9.09 1.00 -86.67
CA SER A 261 -7.80 0.39 -87.00
C SER A 261 -6.68 1.43 -87.04
N LEU A 262 -6.93 2.63 -87.54
CA LEU A 262 -5.98 3.74 -87.46
C LEU A 262 -5.73 4.25 -86.02
N GLU A 263 -6.79 4.36 -85.23
CA GLU A 263 -6.64 4.69 -83.81
C GLU A 263 -5.80 3.62 -83.00
N ALA A 264 -6.05 2.34 -83.27
CA ALA A 264 -5.27 1.24 -82.71
C ALA A 264 -3.79 1.32 -83.14
N LEU A 265 -3.52 1.61 -84.37
CA LEU A 265 -2.18 1.77 -84.94
C LEU A 265 -1.47 3.00 -84.36
N ALA A 266 -2.17 4.10 -84.14
CA ALA A 266 -1.65 5.30 -83.47
C ALA A 266 -1.25 5.00 -82.04
N LYS A 267 -2.07 4.22 -81.25
CA LYS A 267 -1.71 3.80 -79.92
C LYS A 267 -0.49 2.87 -79.87
N VAL A 268 -0.33 2.01 -80.91
CA VAL A 268 0.86 1.13 -80.97
C VAL A 268 2.09 1.95 -81.37
N ALA A 269 1.95 2.98 -82.23
CA ALA A 269 3.03 3.87 -82.64
C ALA A 269 3.52 4.81 -81.51
N ASP A 270 2.64 5.15 -80.55
CA ASP A 270 2.98 5.96 -79.36
C ASP A 270 3.66 5.14 -78.22
N GLY A 271 3.73 3.82 -78.38
CA GLY A 271 4.42 2.92 -77.48
C GLY A 271 5.96 3.03 -77.57
N LYS A 272 6.68 2.94 -76.48
CA LYS A 272 8.15 3.01 -76.37
C LYS A 272 8.90 1.86 -77.09
N ALA A 273 8.25 1.08 -77.93
CA ALA A 273 8.86 -0.07 -78.63
C ALA A 273 9.55 0.34 -79.92
N THR A 274 10.86 0.08 -80.01
CA THR A 274 11.72 0.40 -81.16
C THR A 274 11.55 -0.51 -82.34
N LYS A 275 10.74 -1.57 -82.31
CA LYS A 275 10.50 -2.48 -83.42
C LYS A 275 9.01 -2.81 -83.54
N LEU A 276 8.42 -2.47 -84.64
CA LEU A 276 7.03 -2.77 -84.98
C LEU A 276 7.01 -3.89 -86.07
N ILE A 277 6.48 -5.03 -85.72
CA ILE A 277 6.23 -6.11 -86.73
C ILE A 277 4.81 -6.01 -87.14
N ILE A 278 4.56 -5.54 -88.42
CA ILE A 278 3.24 -5.41 -88.96
C ILE A 278 2.95 -6.60 -89.88
N PRO A 279 1.85 -7.34 -89.69
CA PRO A 279 1.42 -8.41 -90.60
C PRO A 279 1.18 -7.90 -91.99
N SER A 280 1.46 -8.67 -93.03
CA SER A 280 1.38 -8.29 -94.43
C SER A 280 0.00 -7.79 -94.85
N ASP A 281 -1.06 -8.23 -94.23
CA ASP A 281 -2.44 -7.86 -94.55
C ASP A 281 -2.82 -6.43 -94.09
N MET A 282 -2.03 -5.86 -93.14
CA MET A 282 -2.20 -4.48 -92.67
C MET A 282 -1.20 -3.51 -93.31
N SER A 283 -0.34 -3.94 -94.16
CA SER A 283 0.70 -3.10 -94.78
C SER A 283 0.15 -1.90 -95.56
N LYS A 284 -1.02 -2.05 -96.16
CA LYS A 284 -1.70 -0.96 -96.94
C LYS A 284 -2.15 0.16 -96.02
N VAL A 285 -2.61 -0.14 -94.82
CA VAL A 285 -3.03 0.86 -93.81
C VAL A 285 -1.81 1.49 -93.14
N ALA A 286 -0.76 0.72 -92.86
CA ALA A 286 0.48 1.21 -92.30
C ALA A 286 1.27 2.14 -93.24
N SER A 287 1.22 1.89 -94.58
CA SER A 287 1.85 2.77 -95.58
C SER A 287 1.15 4.11 -95.67
N LEU A 288 -0.19 4.15 -95.58
CA LEU A 288 -0.97 5.40 -95.55
C LEU A 288 -0.65 6.18 -94.23
N ALA A 289 -0.55 5.58 -93.11
CA ALA A 289 -0.19 6.24 -91.84
C ALA A 289 1.26 6.78 -91.84
N ALA A 290 2.19 6.08 -92.47
CA ALA A 290 3.56 6.54 -92.67
C ALA A 290 3.68 7.75 -93.58
N SER A 291 2.92 7.78 -94.68
CA SER A 291 2.89 8.90 -95.59
C SER A 291 2.25 10.14 -95.00
N VAL A 292 1.21 9.99 -94.15
CA VAL A 292 0.59 11.11 -93.40
C VAL A 292 1.56 11.69 -92.35
N LYS A 293 2.33 10.85 -91.71
CA LYS A 293 3.36 11.28 -90.72
C LYS A 293 4.48 12.03 -91.39
N GLU A 294 4.91 11.65 -92.54
CA GLU A 294 5.96 12.31 -93.35
C GLU A 294 5.49 13.67 -93.89
N MET A 295 4.20 13.82 -94.18
CA MET A 295 3.61 15.11 -94.58
C MET A 295 3.44 16.09 -93.43
N VAL A 296 3.35 15.64 -92.22
CA VAL A 296 3.16 16.50 -91.04
C VAL A 296 4.49 16.87 -90.33
N THR A 297 5.56 16.15 -90.59
CA THR A 297 6.91 16.48 -90.10
C THR A 297 7.74 17.09 -91.22
N GLU A 298 7.46 18.34 -91.63
CA GLU A 298 8.49 19.14 -92.26
C GLU A 298 9.60 19.48 -91.25
N PRO A 299 10.84 19.36 -91.69
CA PRO A 299 11.95 19.79 -90.85
C PRO A 299 11.98 21.32 -90.91
N LYS A 300 11.83 21.95 -89.73
CA LYS A 300 12.33 23.31 -89.55
C LYS A 300 13.83 23.22 -89.42
N GLU A 301 14.48 23.90 -90.35
CA GLU A 301 15.88 24.30 -90.25
C GLU A 301 16.20 24.93 -88.92
#